data_2483e2c6f3ff4b2983f896d50aec34a1
#
_entry.id   2483e2c6f3ff4b2983f896d50aec34a1
#
_cell.length_a   1.000
_cell.length_b   1.000
_cell.length_c   1.000
_cell.angle_alpha   90.00
_cell.angle_beta   90.00
_cell.angle_gamma   90.00
#
_symmetry.space_group_name_H-M   'P 1'
#
loop_
_entity.id
_entity.type
_entity.pdbx_description
1 polymer ?
#
loop_
_entity_poly.entity_id
_entity_poly.type
_entity_poly.pdbx_seq_one_letter_code
_entity_poly.pdbx_strand_id
1 'polypeptide(L)'
;DYTLATGGTQITFTTAPASGASIFIVEISGAVGGPINSDLNGNELVLDVDGDTSITADTDDQIDVKIGGTDQFSIKDGVIEPTTDNDVDIGSSSKEFKDGYFDGTLHCDTLNLAGTAHTSITSGLTEMDSWRITSDFTGNQTPISSNWERVDSYNWSKLGTGLSQSSGVFSFPSTGFYLILARYQVVNDSTSNYQAGCSLEVTNNNSSYNTAIDAPSHANAGFVQSHTMAYVMDVDSTTNDKFRISFSTSNADAVVQGDSNKTMTGFTVIKISET
;
A
#
# COMPACT_ATOMS: atom_id res chain seq x y z
N ASP A 1 43.76 -40.19 54.30
CA ASP A 1 42.71 -39.32 54.88
C ASP A 1 43.28 -37.91 55.11
N TYR A 2 42.43 -36.93 54.96
CA TYR A 2 42.75 -35.51 55.15
C TYR A 2 41.56 -34.78 55.78
N THR A 3 41.81 -33.65 56.40
CA THR A 3 40.80 -32.72 56.85
C THR A 3 41.01 -31.35 56.23
N LEU A 4 39.90 -30.67 55.93
CA LEU A 4 39.92 -29.28 55.48
C LEU A 4 39.74 -28.36 56.69
N ALA A 5 40.53 -27.33 56.79
CA ALA A 5 40.34 -26.27 57.77
C ALA A 5 39.09 -25.48 57.46
N THR A 6 38.49 -24.86 58.45
CA THR A 6 37.34 -24.00 58.32
C THR A 6 37.63 -22.89 57.33
N GLY A 7 36.83 -22.84 56.22
CA GLY A 7 37.07 -21.89 55.14
C GLY A 7 37.85 -22.44 53.94
N GLY A 8 38.24 -23.73 53.93
CA GLY A 8 38.85 -24.40 52.77
C GLY A 8 40.28 -23.95 52.41
N THR A 9 40.89 -23.15 53.24
CA THR A 9 42.19 -22.55 52.94
C THR A 9 43.39 -23.43 53.31
N GLN A 10 43.18 -24.55 53.97
CA GLN A 10 44.23 -25.46 54.38
C GLN A 10 43.79 -26.93 54.37
N ILE A 11 44.64 -27.77 53.79
CA ILE A 11 44.45 -29.23 53.81
C ILE A 11 45.47 -29.79 54.80
N THR A 12 44.95 -30.57 55.80
CA THR A 12 45.80 -31.27 56.76
C THR A 12 45.66 -32.78 56.53
N PHE A 13 46.79 -33.43 56.20
CA PHE A 13 46.83 -34.89 56.06
C PHE A 13 46.92 -35.55 57.46
N THR A 14 46.06 -36.54 57.70
CA THR A 14 46.09 -37.34 58.95
C THR A 14 47.36 -38.17 59.09
N THR A 15 47.95 -38.51 57.94
CA THR A 15 49.28 -39.15 57.86
C THR A 15 50.11 -38.42 56.86
N ALA A 16 51.31 -38.06 57.17
CA ALA A 16 52.21 -37.36 56.29
C ALA A 16 52.43 -38.15 55.02
N PRO A 17 52.33 -37.51 53.84
CA PRO A 17 52.66 -38.17 52.59
C PRO A 17 54.12 -38.64 52.58
N ALA A 18 54.39 -39.75 51.88
CA ALA A 18 55.77 -40.28 51.76
C ALA A 18 56.66 -39.22 51.09
N SER A 19 57.95 -39.22 51.49
CA SER A 19 58.93 -38.32 50.87
C SER A 19 59.00 -38.52 49.36
N GLY A 20 58.79 -37.45 48.59
CA GLY A 20 58.75 -37.49 47.12
C GLY A 20 57.39 -37.82 46.52
N ALA A 21 56.32 -37.95 47.30
CA ALA A 21 54.99 -38.13 46.79
C ALA A 21 54.50 -36.87 46.05
N SER A 22 53.96 -37.01 44.89
CA SER A 22 53.26 -35.90 44.16
C SER A 22 51.85 -35.73 44.74
N ILE A 23 51.54 -34.54 45.13
CA ILE A 23 50.20 -34.18 45.63
C ILE A 23 49.53 -33.32 44.59
N PHE A 24 48.38 -33.79 44.06
CA PHE A 24 47.52 -33.01 43.21
C PHE A 24 46.34 -32.48 44.01
N ILE A 25 46.20 -31.17 44.07
CA ILE A 25 45.07 -30.51 44.64
C ILE A 25 44.32 -29.83 43.48
N VAL A 26 43.11 -30.29 43.24
CA VAL A 26 42.21 -29.65 42.25
C VAL A 26 41.13 -28.97 43.07
N GLU A 27 41.09 -27.67 43.04
CA GLU A 27 39.98 -26.92 43.55
C GLU A 27 38.85 -27.04 42.51
N ILE A 28 37.78 -27.75 42.88
CA ILE A 28 36.57 -27.75 42.12
C ILE A 28 35.69 -26.69 42.79
N SER A 29 35.85 -25.46 42.36
CA SER A 29 34.98 -24.38 42.78
C SER A 29 33.61 -24.53 42.05
N GLY A 30 32.62 -25.02 42.79
CA GLY A 30 31.29 -25.27 42.33
C GLY A 30 30.83 -26.71 42.55
N ALA A 31 29.57 -26.91 42.77
CA ALA A 31 28.96 -28.25 42.94
C ALA A 31 29.05 -29.02 41.61
N VAL A 32 29.89 -30.08 41.58
CA VAL A 32 29.90 -31.03 40.46
C VAL A 32 28.53 -31.71 40.42
N GLY A 33 27.68 -31.34 39.45
CA GLY A 33 26.35 -31.96 39.24
C GLY A 33 25.19 -31.32 39.98
N GLY A 34 25.38 -30.17 40.63
CA GLY A 34 24.23 -29.32 41.06
C GLY A 34 23.75 -28.43 39.94
N PRO A 35 22.51 -27.86 40.03
CA PRO A 35 22.13 -26.79 39.12
C PRO A 35 23.21 -25.72 39.18
N ILE A 36 23.61 -25.22 38.01
CA ILE A 36 24.54 -24.08 37.91
C ILE A 36 23.87 -22.93 38.63
N ASN A 37 24.21 -22.77 39.90
CA ASN A 37 23.79 -21.59 40.68
C ASN A 37 24.78 -20.48 40.36
N SER A 38 24.94 -20.23 39.05
CA SER A 38 25.82 -19.20 38.52
C SER A 38 24.99 -17.98 38.23
N ASP A 39 24.86 -17.16 39.25
CA ASP A 39 24.71 -15.75 39.03
C ASP A 39 25.97 -15.29 38.29
N LEU A 40 25.84 -15.02 37.01
CA LEU A 40 26.94 -14.54 36.18
C LEU A 40 27.35 -13.13 36.59
N ASN A 41 26.49 -12.43 37.37
CA ASN A 41 26.78 -11.13 37.98
C ASN A 41 27.37 -10.11 36.98
N GLY A 42 26.72 -10.05 35.78
CA GLY A 42 27.14 -9.20 34.68
C GLY A 42 28.30 -9.77 33.82
N ASN A 43 28.87 -10.92 34.19
CA ASN A 43 29.90 -11.55 33.36
C ASN A 43 29.29 -12.20 32.11
N GLU A 44 30.10 -12.25 31.07
CA GLU A 44 29.79 -12.80 29.79
C GLU A 44 29.66 -14.33 29.80
N LEU A 45 28.59 -14.89 29.24
CA LEU A 45 28.48 -16.30 28.92
C LEU A 45 29.01 -16.55 27.53
N VAL A 46 30.26 -16.95 27.42
CA VAL A 46 30.90 -17.29 26.14
C VAL A 46 30.37 -18.62 25.61
N LEU A 47 29.95 -18.67 24.37
CA LEU A 47 29.29 -19.80 23.73
C LEU A 47 30.16 -20.53 22.70
N ASP A 48 31.29 -19.98 22.29
CA ASP A 48 32.20 -20.55 21.32
C ASP A 48 33.65 -20.57 21.80
N VAL A 49 34.53 -21.17 20.99
CA VAL A 49 35.93 -21.45 21.38
C VAL A 49 36.84 -20.22 21.29
N ASP A 50 36.56 -19.30 20.35
CA ASP A 50 37.36 -18.10 20.15
C ASP A 50 36.90 -16.89 20.97
N GLY A 51 35.74 -17.04 21.66
CA GLY A 51 35.25 -16.10 22.65
C GLY A 51 34.53 -14.88 22.06
N ASP A 52 34.16 -14.92 20.78
CA ASP A 52 33.53 -13.79 20.10
C ASP A 52 32.00 -13.90 19.97
N THR A 53 31.42 -15.04 20.43
CA THR A 53 29.96 -15.27 20.50
C THR A 53 29.53 -15.48 21.94
N SER A 54 28.64 -14.61 22.43
CA SER A 54 28.29 -14.58 23.85
C SER A 54 26.94 -13.95 24.14
N ILE A 55 26.49 -14.12 25.38
CA ILE A 55 25.35 -13.41 25.97
C ILE A 55 25.83 -12.69 27.21
N THR A 56 25.52 -11.42 27.36
CA THR A 56 25.86 -10.61 28.53
C THR A 56 24.63 -9.91 29.13
N ALA A 57 24.77 -9.45 30.36
CA ALA A 57 23.84 -8.58 31.05
C ALA A 57 24.63 -7.55 31.86
N ASP A 58 25.57 -6.89 31.24
CA ASP A 58 26.45 -5.90 31.84
C ASP A 58 25.79 -4.53 32.00
N THR A 59 24.70 -4.30 31.25
CA THR A 59 23.80 -3.18 31.45
C THR A 59 22.58 -3.63 32.26
N ASP A 60 22.20 -2.86 33.27
CA ASP A 60 21.07 -3.16 34.15
C ASP A 60 19.76 -3.29 33.33
N ASP A 61 18.97 -4.35 33.60
CA ASP A 61 17.72 -4.67 32.90
C ASP A 61 17.85 -4.90 31.35
N GLN A 62 19.05 -5.28 30.86
CA GLN A 62 19.32 -5.56 29.47
C GLN A 62 20.09 -6.87 29.28
N ILE A 63 19.73 -7.63 28.25
CA ILE A 63 20.50 -8.77 27.76
C ILE A 63 21.02 -8.42 26.36
N ASP A 64 22.33 -8.53 26.16
CA ASP A 64 22.97 -8.33 24.86
C ASP A 64 23.41 -9.67 24.26
N VAL A 65 23.19 -9.81 22.96
CA VAL A 65 23.61 -10.99 22.18
C VAL A 65 24.69 -10.57 21.21
N LYS A 66 25.90 -11.08 21.44
CA LYS A 66 27.09 -10.83 20.63
C LYS A 66 27.34 -12.01 19.69
N ILE A 67 27.60 -11.72 18.43
CA ILE A 67 27.98 -12.67 17.40
C ILE A 67 29.17 -12.10 16.62
N GLY A 68 30.28 -12.86 16.54
CA GLY A 68 31.47 -12.43 15.81
C GLY A 68 32.07 -11.14 16.38
N GLY A 69 32.08 -11.00 17.72
CA GLY A 69 32.68 -9.87 18.42
C GLY A 69 31.87 -8.58 18.46
N THR A 70 30.63 -8.57 17.90
CA THR A 70 29.77 -7.39 17.86
C THR A 70 28.37 -7.74 18.39
N ASP A 71 27.83 -6.86 19.23
CA ASP A 71 26.46 -7.00 19.71
C ASP A 71 25.48 -6.79 18.56
N GLN A 72 24.63 -7.80 18.31
CA GLN A 72 23.70 -7.80 17.20
C GLN A 72 22.33 -7.24 17.62
N PHE A 73 21.82 -7.70 18.74
CA PHE A 73 20.56 -7.19 19.28
C PHE A 73 20.54 -7.27 20.81
N SER A 74 19.69 -6.42 21.40
CA SER A 74 19.44 -6.40 22.83
C SER A 74 17.99 -6.73 23.15
N ILE A 75 17.78 -7.31 24.33
CA ILE A 75 16.45 -7.62 24.89
C ILE A 75 16.32 -6.79 26.15
N LYS A 76 15.28 -5.94 26.19
CA LYS A 76 14.90 -5.07 27.31
C LYS A 76 13.47 -5.33 27.70
N ASP A 77 12.98 -4.71 28.78
CA ASP A 77 11.57 -4.82 29.17
C ASP A 77 10.65 -4.38 28.00
N GLY A 78 9.89 -5.34 27.46
CA GLY A 78 8.94 -5.13 26.35
C GLY A 78 9.53 -4.90 24.97
N VAL A 79 10.88 -4.97 24.78
CA VAL A 79 11.52 -4.66 23.49
C VAL A 79 12.61 -5.69 23.15
N ILE A 80 12.65 -6.09 21.88
CA ILE A 80 13.80 -6.73 21.24
C ILE A 80 14.20 -5.81 20.09
N GLU A 81 15.40 -5.26 20.11
CA GLU A 81 15.87 -4.30 19.09
C GLU A 81 17.30 -4.60 18.62
N PRO A 82 17.64 -4.30 17.36
CA PRO A 82 19.03 -4.36 16.90
C PRO A 82 19.86 -3.28 17.60
N THR A 83 21.15 -3.53 17.80
CA THR A 83 22.06 -2.54 18.40
C THR A 83 22.47 -1.45 17.41
N THR A 84 22.36 -1.73 16.12
CA THR A 84 22.59 -0.77 15.03
C THR A 84 21.32 -0.69 14.17
N ASP A 85 20.92 0.53 13.80
CA ASP A 85 19.77 0.78 12.95
C ASP A 85 19.94 0.11 11.58
N ASN A 86 18.89 -0.59 11.12
CA ASN A 86 18.83 -1.25 9.80
C ASN A 86 19.93 -2.31 9.56
N ASP A 87 20.32 -3.06 10.58
CA ASP A 87 21.45 -4.01 10.51
C ASP A 87 21.03 -5.49 10.62
N VAL A 88 19.92 -5.81 11.28
CA VAL A 88 19.51 -7.19 11.55
C VAL A 88 18.25 -7.58 10.81
N ASP A 89 18.32 -8.63 9.99
CA ASP A 89 17.19 -9.22 9.29
C ASP A 89 16.46 -10.28 10.16
N ILE A 90 15.15 -10.38 10.01
CA ILE A 90 14.34 -11.48 10.53
C ILE A 90 14.13 -12.51 9.43
N GLY A 91 14.98 -13.51 9.37
CA GLY A 91 15.03 -14.50 8.31
C GLY A 91 15.97 -14.14 7.17
N SER A 92 15.90 -14.86 6.08
CA SER A 92 16.68 -14.61 4.85
C SER A 92 15.90 -15.11 3.64
N SER A 93 16.35 -14.78 2.43
CA SER A 93 15.74 -15.25 1.17
C SER A 93 15.73 -16.78 0.98
N SER A 94 16.47 -17.52 1.80
CA SER A 94 16.56 -18.99 1.75
C SER A 94 16.08 -19.67 3.04
N LYS A 95 15.82 -18.89 4.11
CA LYS A 95 15.35 -19.38 5.41
C LYS A 95 14.32 -18.40 5.95
N GLU A 96 13.06 -18.62 5.57
CA GLU A 96 11.94 -17.76 5.87
C GLU A 96 11.25 -18.22 7.16
N PHE A 97 10.66 -17.27 7.91
CA PHE A 97 9.72 -17.60 8.97
C PHE A 97 8.40 -18.04 8.34
N LYS A 98 7.78 -19.07 8.94
CA LYS A 98 6.50 -19.57 8.44
C LYS A 98 5.37 -18.56 8.59
N ASP A 99 5.20 -18.02 9.77
CA ASP A 99 4.12 -17.10 10.11
C ASP A 99 4.63 -16.01 11.07
N GLY A 100 4.08 -14.80 10.98
CA GLY A 100 4.25 -13.70 11.93
C GLY A 100 2.91 -13.23 12.46
N TYR A 101 2.75 -13.11 13.78
CA TYR A 101 1.52 -12.67 14.44
C TYR A 101 1.77 -11.36 15.20
N PHE A 102 1.06 -10.30 14.83
CA PHE A 102 1.17 -8.97 15.42
C PHE A 102 -0.23 -8.49 15.82
N ASP A 103 -0.41 -8.09 17.09
CA ASP A 103 -1.68 -7.53 17.60
C ASP A 103 -1.68 -5.99 17.58
N GLY A 104 -0.81 -5.39 16.86
CA GLY A 104 -0.68 -3.93 16.74
C GLY A 104 -0.43 -3.51 15.30
N THR A 105 0.27 -2.40 15.16
CA THR A 105 0.64 -1.85 13.87
C THR A 105 2.02 -2.36 13.46
N LEU A 106 2.13 -2.89 12.23
CA LEU A 106 3.43 -3.16 11.62
C LEU A 106 3.95 -1.89 10.95
N HIS A 107 5.04 -1.35 11.46
CA HIS A 107 5.73 -0.21 10.85
C HIS A 107 6.84 -0.74 9.94
N CYS A 108 6.79 -0.37 8.67
CA CYS A 108 7.82 -0.69 7.68
C CYS A 108 7.82 0.39 6.59
N ASP A 109 8.99 0.70 6.04
CA ASP A 109 9.14 1.67 4.95
C ASP A 109 8.59 1.10 3.63
N THR A 110 8.79 -0.19 3.42
CA THR A 110 8.30 -0.89 2.22
C THR A 110 7.81 -2.29 2.60
N LEU A 111 6.59 -2.62 2.18
CA LEU A 111 6.05 -3.97 2.26
C LEU A 111 6.14 -4.65 0.90
N ASN A 112 6.88 -5.75 0.81
CA ASN A 112 6.98 -6.57 -0.39
C ASN A 112 6.06 -7.79 -0.24
N LEU A 113 5.00 -7.87 -1.04
CA LEU A 113 4.06 -8.99 -1.06
C LEU A 113 4.25 -9.79 -2.34
N ALA A 114 4.59 -11.08 -2.21
CA ALA A 114 4.80 -12.00 -3.34
C ALA A 114 5.78 -11.45 -4.40
N GLY A 115 6.84 -10.80 -3.97
CA GLY A 115 7.86 -10.21 -4.83
C GLY A 115 7.54 -8.79 -5.34
N THR A 116 6.39 -8.23 -4.98
CA THR A 116 6.02 -6.85 -5.33
C THR A 116 6.20 -5.94 -4.13
N ALA A 117 7.06 -4.93 -4.26
CA ALA A 117 7.28 -3.93 -3.23
C ALA A 117 6.12 -2.93 -3.16
N HIS A 118 5.55 -2.76 -1.98
CA HIS A 118 4.49 -1.79 -1.70
C HIS A 118 4.99 -0.76 -0.68
N THR A 119 5.16 0.47 -1.12
CA THR A 119 5.52 1.61 -0.24
C THR A 119 4.30 2.24 0.43
N SER A 120 3.12 1.96 -0.11
CA SER A 120 1.83 2.26 0.52
C SER A 120 0.79 1.24 0.07
N ILE A 121 -0.02 0.74 1.00
CA ILE A 121 -1.22 -0.03 0.69
C ILE A 121 -2.39 0.93 0.80
N THR A 122 -2.81 1.49 -0.33
CA THR A 122 -4.07 2.25 -0.42
C THR A 122 -5.21 1.26 -0.57
N SER A 123 -5.95 1.02 0.50
CA SER A 123 -7.21 0.29 0.42
C SER A 123 -8.31 1.26 -0.02
N GLY A 124 -8.92 1.02 -1.18
CA GLY A 124 -10.03 1.81 -1.69
C GLY A 124 -9.74 2.56 -2.99
N LEU A 125 -10.73 3.33 -3.41
CA LEU A 125 -10.62 4.17 -4.61
C LEU A 125 -9.68 5.36 -4.35
N THR A 126 -8.79 5.63 -5.30
CA THR A 126 -7.81 6.73 -5.21
C THR A 126 -8.19 7.95 -6.03
N GLU A 127 -8.96 7.75 -7.11
CA GLU A 127 -9.41 8.81 -7.99
C GLU A 127 -10.89 8.60 -8.35
N MET A 128 -11.69 9.65 -8.20
CA MET A 128 -13.07 9.73 -8.67
C MET A 128 -13.42 11.17 -8.98
N ASP A 129 -14.04 11.40 -10.14
CA ASP A 129 -14.46 12.72 -10.56
C ASP A 129 -15.78 12.65 -11.33
N SER A 130 -16.59 13.70 -11.26
CA SER A 130 -17.85 13.81 -12.00
C SER A 130 -17.98 15.17 -12.64
N TRP A 131 -18.46 15.15 -13.88
CA TRP A 131 -18.69 16.34 -14.66
C TRP A 131 -20.08 16.32 -15.27
N ARG A 132 -20.67 17.51 -15.43
CA ARG A 132 -21.98 17.71 -16.01
C ARG A 132 -21.96 18.87 -17.00
N ILE A 133 -22.99 18.92 -17.86
CA ILE A 133 -23.29 20.08 -18.67
C ILE A 133 -24.26 20.97 -17.91
N THR A 134 -23.96 22.26 -17.81
CA THR A 134 -24.73 23.23 -17.00
C THR A 134 -25.92 23.82 -17.73
N SER A 135 -25.95 23.77 -19.07
CA SER A 135 -26.96 24.41 -19.90
C SER A 135 -27.34 23.55 -21.09
N ASP A 136 -28.60 23.63 -21.48
CA ASP A 136 -29.11 22.97 -22.68
C ASP A 136 -28.39 23.45 -23.94
N PHE A 137 -28.31 22.56 -24.94
CA PHE A 137 -27.83 22.91 -26.27
C PHE A 137 -28.60 22.12 -27.33
N THR A 138 -28.56 22.60 -28.57
CA THR A 138 -29.14 21.97 -29.76
C THR A 138 -28.11 21.73 -30.83
N GLY A 139 -28.41 20.80 -31.75
CA GLY A 139 -27.57 20.50 -32.90
C GLY A 139 -26.35 19.63 -32.57
N ASN A 140 -25.64 19.22 -33.61
CA ASN A 140 -24.48 18.34 -33.51
C ASN A 140 -23.29 19.02 -32.83
N GLN A 141 -22.62 18.30 -31.93
CA GLN A 141 -21.39 18.73 -31.28
C GLN A 141 -20.35 17.61 -31.26
N THR A 142 -19.17 17.85 -31.81
CA THR A 142 -18.05 16.89 -31.89
C THR A 142 -16.73 17.58 -31.53
N PRO A 143 -16.31 17.54 -30.25
CA PRO A 143 -17.02 17.09 -29.06
C PRO A 143 -18.02 18.15 -28.55
N ILE A 144 -18.76 17.79 -27.48
CA ILE A 144 -19.44 18.78 -26.64
C ILE A 144 -18.35 19.61 -25.96
N SER A 145 -18.11 20.82 -26.47
CA SER A 145 -16.89 21.60 -26.13
C SER A 145 -17.07 22.64 -25.03
N SER A 146 -18.32 22.94 -24.65
CA SER A 146 -18.64 24.03 -23.70
C SER A 146 -19.62 23.57 -22.63
N ASN A 147 -19.82 24.45 -21.64
CA ASN A 147 -20.75 24.26 -20.51
C ASN A 147 -20.40 23.06 -19.59
N TRP A 148 -19.19 22.55 -19.64
CA TRP A 148 -18.74 21.54 -18.73
C TRP A 148 -18.39 22.15 -17.36
N GLU A 149 -18.95 21.58 -16.31
CA GLU A 149 -18.69 21.90 -14.91
C GLU A 149 -18.40 20.63 -14.11
N ARG A 150 -17.42 20.69 -13.20
CA ARG A 150 -17.26 19.65 -12.20
C ARG A 150 -18.45 19.71 -11.24
N VAL A 151 -19.03 18.56 -10.93
CA VAL A 151 -20.14 18.50 -9.98
C VAL A 151 -19.71 19.05 -8.63
N ASP A 152 -20.48 19.95 -8.05
CA ASP A 152 -20.19 20.66 -6.81
C ASP A 152 -21.41 20.78 -5.88
N SER A 153 -22.52 20.13 -6.21
CA SER A 153 -23.80 20.19 -5.52
C SER A 153 -24.11 18.91 -4.74
N TYR A 154 -25.01 19.00 -3.74
CA TYR A 154 -25.53 17.87 -2.97
C TYR A 154 -24.46 17.00 -2.28
N ASN A 155 -23.49 17.65 -1.61
CA ASN A 155 -22.42 16.99 -0.85
C ASN A 155 -21.49 16.10 -1.70
N TRP A 156 -21.46 16.32 -3.02
CA TRP A 156 -20.52 15.62 -3.87
C TRP A 156 -19.15 16.34 -3.84
N SER A 157 -18.07 15.59 -3.79
CA SER A 157 -16.73 16.08 -4.00
C SER A 157 -15.90 15.04 -4.75
N LYS A 158 -14.91 15.50 -5.51
CA LYS A 158 -13.96 14.60 -6.15
C LYS A 158 -13.08 13.91 -5.11
N LEU A 159 -12.63 12.70 -5.43
CA LEU A 159 -11.55 12.01 -4.72
C LEU A 159 -10.27 12.14 -5.52
N GLY A 160 -9.15 12.42 -4.85
CA GLY A 160 -7.84 12.57 -5.48
C GLY A 160 -7.69 13.88 -6.26
N THR A 161 -6.87 13.85 -7.32
CA THR A 161 -6.57 15.01 -8.16
C THR A 161 -7.75 15.38 -9.07
N GLY A 162 -8.46 14.35 -9.59
CA GLY A 162 -9.54 14.50 -10.55
C GLY A 162 -9.05 14.78 -11.97
N LEU A 163 -9.97 14.75 -12.92
CA LEU A 163 -9.70 15.01 -14.34
C LEU A 163 -9.38 16.48 -14.62
N SER A 164 -8.62 16.74 -15.65
CA SER A 164 -8.54 18.07 -16.26
C SER A 164 -9.36 18.11 -17.55
N GLN A 165 -9.91 19.30 -17.88
CA GLN A 165 -10.77 19.49 -19.04
C GLN A 165 -10.30 20.69 -19.86
N SER A 166 -10.31 20.55 -21.18
CA SER A 166 -10.09 21.64 -22.15
C SER A 166 -10.95 21.41 -23.38
N SER A 167 -11.87 22.35 -23.67
CA SER A 167 -12.76 22.31 -24.85
C SER A 167 -13.47 20.97 -25.05
N GLY A 168 -13.94 20.35 -23.95
CA GLY A 168 -14.67 19.08 -23.98
C GLY A 168 -13.81 17.83 -24.08
N VAL A 169 -12.49 17.98 -24.02
CA VAL A 169 -11.54 16.87 -23.94
C VAL A 169 -11.08 16.70 -22.48
N PHE A 170 -11.14 15.48 -21.98
CA PHE A 170 -10.81 15.12 -20.61
C PHE A 170 -9.53 14.31 -20.56
N SER A 171 -8.62 14.71 -19.63
CA SER A 171 -7.33 14.07 -19.39
C SER A 171 -7.28 13.51 -17.98
N PHE A 172 -6.64 12.35 -17.83
CA PHE A 172 -6.52 11.64 -16.55
C PHE A 172 -5.35 12.16 -15.72
N PRO A 173 -5.45 12.13 -14.38
CA PRO A 173 -4.39 12.59 -13.48
C PRO A 173 -3.22 11.61 -13.36
N SER A 174 -3.46 10.32 -13.59
CA SER A 174 -2.47 9.24 -13.49
C SER A 174 -2.79 8.11 -14.47
N THR A 175 -1.84 7.20 -14.69
CA THR A 175 -2.07 5.95 -15.42
C THR A 175 -2.91 4.99 -14.59
N GLY A 176 -3.53 3.99 -15.23
CA GLY A 176 -4.37 2.98 -14.59
C GLY A 176 -5.65 2.67 -15.36
N PHE A 177 -6.45 1.77 -14.82
CA PHE A 177 -7.76 1.43 -15.38
C PHE A 177 -8.85 2.32 -14.81
N TYR A 178 -9.59 2.98 -15.70
CA TYR A 178 -10.66 3.90 -15.33
C TYR A 178 -12.01 3.44 -15.86
N LEU A 179 -12.99 3.33 -14.97
CA LEU A 179 -14.39 3.13 -15.34
C LEU A 179 -15.03 4.50 -15.60
N ILE A 180 -15.51 4.70 -16.81
CA ILE A 180 -16.26 5.89 -17.25
C ILE A 180 -17.73 5.52 -17.32
N LEU A 181 -18.54 6.14 -16.47
CA LEU A 181 -19.99 6.00 -16.44
C LEU A 181 -20.61 7.31 -16.94
N ALA A 182 -21.04 7.34 -18.19
CA ALA A 182 -21.64 8.51 -18.79
C ALA A 182 -23.13 8.34 -18.96
N ARG A 183 -23.84 9.47 -18.90
CA ARG A 183 -25.27 9.54 -19.21
C ARG A 183 -25.56 10.78 -20.04
N TYR A 184 -26.60 10.70 -20.84
CA TYR A 184 -27.15 11.87 -21.46
C TYR A 184 -28.68 11.85 -21.43
N GLN A 185 -29.27 13.04 -21.51
CA GLN A 185 -30.68 13.23 -21.61
C GLN A 185 -30.99 14.14 -22.81
N VAL A 186 -31.90 13.69 -23.67
CA VAL A 186 -32.33 14.43 -24.83
C VAL A 186 -33.85 14.60 -24.79
N VAL A 187 -34.30 15.79 -25.11
CA VAL A 187 -35.71 16.16 -25.28
C VAL A 187 -35.98 16.35 -26.75
N ASN A 188 -37.12 15.83 -27.21
CA ASN A 188 -37.64 16.09 -28.52
C ASN A 188 -38.86 17.04 -28.40
N ASP A 189 -38.61 18.35 -28.60
CA ASP A 189 -39.69 19.34 -28.64
C ASP A 189 -40.34 19.47 -30.02
N SER A 190 -39.84 18.72 -31.00
CA SER A 190 -40.37 18.66 -32.35
C SER A 190 -41.66 17.83 -32.42
N THR A 191 -42.42 18.02 -33.49
CA THR A 191 -43.57 17.17 -33.82
C THR A 191 -43.20 15.89 -34.60
N SER A 192 -41.93 15.75 -34.95
CA SER A 192 -41.42 14.61 -35.72
C SER A 192 -40.45 13.78 -34.87
N ASN A 193 -40.43 12.49 -35.11
CA ASN A 193 -39.42 11.60 -34.50
C ASN A 193 -38.10 11.75 -35.24
N TYR A 194 -37.00 11.62 -34.47
CA TYR A 194 -35.66 11.69 -35.04
C TYR A 194 -34.65 10.79 -34.29
N GLN A 195 -33.51 10.57 -34.89
CA GLN A 195 -32.40 9.92 -34.20
C GLN A 195 -31.52 10.99 -33.54
N ALA A 196 -31.15 10.69 -32.29
CA ALA A 196 -30.22 11.49 -31.53
C ALA A 196 -29.44 10.59 -30.57
N GLY A 197 -28.20 10.90 -30.30
CA GLY A 197 -27.40 10.10 -29.36
C GLY A 197 -26.05 10.71 -29.06
N CYS A 198 -25.48 10.25 -27.96
CA CYS A 198 -24.11 10.56 -27.60
C CYS A 198 -23.18 9.39 -27.92
N SER A 199 -21.94 9.72 -28.27
CA SER A 199 -20.85 8.78 -28.43
C SER A 199 -19.77 9.11 -27.40
N LEU A 200 -19.19 8.08 -26.75
CA LEU A 200 -17.95 8.18 -26.02
C LEU A 200 -16.81 7.89 -26.98
N GLU A 201 -15.92 8.85 -27.14
CA GLU A 201 -14.78 8.76 -28.02
C GLU A 201 -13.47 8.82 -27.24
N VAL A 202 -12.52 7.96 -27.58
CA VAL A 202 -11.23 7.81 -26.91
C VAL A 202 -10.07 8.00 -27.87
N THR A 203 -8.93 8.42 -27.35
CA THR A 203 -7.67 8.53 -28.09
C THR A 203 -6.53 7.97 -27.25
N ASN A 204 -5.52 7.41 -27.93
CA ASN A 204 -4.23 6.99 -27.34
C ASN A 204 -3.04 7.74 -27.95
N ASN A 205 -3.28 8.78 -28.74
CA ASN A 205 -2.25 9.57 -29.41
C ASN A 205 -2.49 11.08 -29.33
N ASN A 206 -3.48 11.50 -28.50
CA ASN A 206 -3.91 12.90 -28.35
C ASN A 206 -4.27 13.63 -29.67
N SER A 207 -4.63 12.89 -30.69
CA SER A 207 -4.88 13.45 -32.04
C SER A 207 -6.13 12.85 -32.70
N SER A 208 -6.12 11.54 -32.90
CA SER A 208 -7.22 10.82 -33.55
C SER A 208 -8.13 10.18 -32.49
N TYR A 209 -9.42 10.44 -32.63
CA TYR A 209 -10.43 9.87 -31.71
C TYR A 209 -11.20 8.77 -32.42
N ASN A 210 -11.40 7.66 -31.71
CA ASN A 210 -12.23 6.55 -32.12
C ASN A 210 -13.46 6.45 -31.23
N THR A 211 -14.60 6.14 -31.80
CA THR A 211 -15.82 5.88 -31.03
C THR A 211 -15.67 4.55 -30.28
N ALA A 212 -15.59 4.61 -28.96
CA ALA A 212 -15.53 3.44 -28.10
C ALA A 212 -16.95 2.91 -27.80
N ILE A 213 -17.91 3.82 -27.59
CA ILE A 213 -19.33 3.49 -27.44
C ILE A 213 -20.15 4.49 -28.23
N ASP A 214 -21.12 3.97 -28.95
CA ASP A 214 -22.16 4.74 -29.59
C ASP A 214 -23.52 4.35 -28.99
N ALA A 215 -24.26 5.35 -28.52
CA ALA A 215 -25.56 5.16 -27.88
C ALA A 215 -26.65 5.96 -28.62
N PRO A 216 -27.02 5.53 -29.83
CA PRO A 216 -28.09 6.17 -30.57
C PRO A 216 -29.45 5.91 -29.92
N SER A 217 -30.31 6.87 -30.03
CA SER A 217 -31.68 6.83 -29.54
C SER A 217 -32.66 7.32 -30.60
N HIS A 218 -33.87 6.80 -30.57
CA HIS A 218 -34.99 7.37 -31.29
C HIS A 218 -35.74 8.32 -30.35
N ALA A 219 -35.61 9.61 -30.58
CA ALA A 219 -36.33 10.62 -29.83
C ALA A 219 -37.74 10.81 -30.41
N ASN A 220 -38.75 10.28 -29.69
CA ASN A 220 -40.13 10.45 -30.07
C ASN A 220 -40.61 11.87 -29.72
N ALA A 221 -41.47 12.41 -30.56
CA ALA A 221 -42.06 13.74 -30.38
C ALA A 221 -42.73 13.91 -28.99
N GLY A 222 -42.37 14.96 -28.28
CA GLY A 222 -42.87 15.30 -26.95
C GLY A 222 -42.32 14.44 -25.79
N PHE A 223 -41.28 13.64 -25.99
CA PHE A 223 -40.70 12.78 -24.95
C PHE A 223 -39.28 13.16 -24.60
N VAL A 224 -38.96 12.90 -23.32
CA VAL A 224 -37.58 12.94 -22.78
C VAL A 224 -37.02 11.52 -22.81
N GLN A 225 -35.80 11.37 -23.24
CA GLN A 225 -35.07 10.11 -23.23
C GLN A 225 -33.75 10.24 -22.50
N SER A 226 -33.39 9.23 -21.74
CA SER A 226 -32.12 9.16 -21.02
C SER A 226 -31.43 7.84 -21.31
N HIS A 227 -30.15 7.90 -21.57
CA HIS A 227 -29.32 6.73 -21.81
C HIS A 227 -28.05 6.79 -20.98
N THR A 228 -27.48 5.61 -20.69
CA THR A 228 -26.20 5.46 -20.00
C THR A 228 -25.22 4.68 -20.83
N MET A 229 -23.94 5.01 -20.71
CA MET A 229 -22.81 4.33 -21.33
C MET A 229 -21.82 3.97 -20.25
N ALA A 230 -21.18 2.81 -20.35
CA ALA A 230 -20.12 2.39 -19.44
C ALA A 230 -18.93 1.88 -20.26
N TYR A 231 -17.75 2.37 -19.95
CA TYR A 231 -16.51 1.99 -20.62
C TYR A 231 -15.36 1.90 -19.63
N VAL A 232 -14.53 0.87 -19.76
CA VAL A 232 -13.27 0.77 -19.01
C VAL A 232 -12.15 1.15 -19.93
N MET A 233 -11.41 2.19 -19.57
CA MET A 233 -10.26 2.68 -20.33
C MET A 233 -8.97 2.35 -19.59
N ASP A 234 -8.05 1.70 -20.27
CA ASP A 234 -6.66 1.54 -19.85
C ASP A 234 -5.90 2.80 -20.23
N VAL A 235 -5.35 3.49 -19.25
CA VAL A 235 -4.63 4.75 -19.41
C VAL A 235 -3.16 4.49 -19.15
N ASP A 236 -2.40 4.30 -20.24
CA ASP A 236 -0.95 4.10 -20.18
C ASP A 236 -0.18 5.43 -20.22
N SER A 237 -0.80 6.50 -20.73
CA SER A 237 -0.18 7.81 -20.92
C SER A 237 -1.15 8.96 -20.63
N THR A 238 -0.94 9.68 -19.55
CA THR A 238 -1.75 10.87 -19.20
C THR A 238 -1.66 12.00 -20.25
N THR A 239 -0.64 11.99 -21.10
CA THR A 239 -0.47 12.95 -22.18
C THR A 239 -1.28 12.58 -23.41
N ASN A 240 -1.33 11.29 -23.76
CA ASN A 240 -1.89 10.79 -25.01
C ASN A 240 -3.30 10.24 -24.85
N ASP A 241 -3.59 9.60 -23.69
CA ASP A 241 -4.86 8.93 -23.46
C ASP A 241 -5.89 9.90 -22.91
N LYS A 242 -6.93 10.11 -23.67
CA LYS A 242 -7.99 11.07 -23.36
C LYS A 242 -9.32 10.55 -23.84
N PHE A 243 -10.38 11.11 -23.33
CA PHE A 243 -11.72 10.86 -23.83
C PHE A 243 -12.50 12.17 -24.02
N ARG A 244 -13.56 12.06 -24.79
CA ARG A 244 -14.52 13.13 -25.02
C ARG A 244 -15.91 12.54 -25.29
N ILE A 245 -16.94 13.36 -25.14
CA ILE A 245 -18.32 12.98 -25.46
C ILE A 245 -18.77 13.85 -26.64
N SER A 246 -19.31 13.21 -27.66
CA SER A 246 -19.87 13.85 -28.83
C SER A 246 -21.38 13.60 -28.87
N PHE A 247 -22.12 14.51 -29.48
CA PHE A 247 -23.55 14.39 -29.71
C PHE A 247 -23.87 14.54 -31.16
N SER A 248 -24.68 13.63 -31.69
CA SER A 248 -25.18 13.68 -33.06
C SER A 248 -26.70 13.56 -33.10
N THR A 249 -27.32 14.25 -34.04
CA THR A 249 -28.77 14.21 -34.27
C THR A 249 -29.10 14.41 -35.73
N SER A 250 -30.18 13.77 -36.17
CA SER A 250 -30.76 13.99 -37.50
C SER A 250 -31.71 15.17 -37.54
N ASN A 251 -31.97 15.84 -36.41
CA ASN A 251 -32.84 17.03 -36.32
C ASN A 251 -32.17 18.09 -35.44
N ALA A 252 -32.06 19.31 -35.96
CA ALA A 252 -31.49 20.43 -35.23
C ALA A 252 -32.27 20.88 -33.98
N ASP A 253 -33.53 20.48 -33.86
CA ASP A 253 -34.38 20.80 -32.71
C ASP A 253 -34.18 19.85 -31.53
N ALA A 254 -33.33 18.83 -31.64
CA ALA A 254 -32.97 17.97 -30.56
C ALA A 254 -32.26 18.76 -29.44
N VAL A 255 -32.81 18.76 -28.25
CA VAL A 255 -32.24 19.48 -27.09
C VAL A 255 -31.55 18.46 -26.19
N VAL A 256 -30.23 18.61 -26.02
CA VAL A 256 -29.50 17.94 -24.95
C VAL A 256 -29.63 18.77 -23.67
N GLN A 257 -30.10 18.14 -22.62
CA GLN A 257 -30.36 18.84 -21.38
C GLN A 257 -29.14 18.96 -20.49
N GLY A 258 -28.92 20.17 -19.99
CA GLY A 258 -27.94 20.53 -18.99
C GLY A 258 -28.58 21.19 -17.77
N ASP A 259 -27.95 21.10 -16.60
CA ASP A 259 -28.44 21.73 -15.37
C ASP A 259 -27.24 21.90 -14.40
N SER A 260 -27.11 23.09 -13.83
CA SER A 260 -26.02 23.40 -12.89
C SER A 260 -26.15 22.73 -11.53
N ASN A 261 -27.30 22.15 -11.21
CA ASN A 261 -27.54 21.45 -9.93
C ASN A 261 -27.73 19.94 -10.10
N LYS A 262 -28.15 19.48 -11.27
CA LYS A 262 -28.46 18.06 -11.53
C LYS A 262 -27.65 17.56 -12.71
N THR A 263 -27.16 16.33 -12.63
CA THR A 263 -26.50 15.69 -13.77
C THR A 263 -27.54 15.10 -14.70
N MET A 264 -28.02 15.88 -15.64
CA MET A 264 -28.89 15.45 -16.75
C MET A 264 -28.02 14.78 -17.81
N THR A 265 -27.03 15.48 -18.29
CA THR A 265 -25.98 14.98 -19.19
C THR A 265 -24.63 15.20 -18.55
N GLY A 266 -23.82 14.15 -18.50
CA GLY A 266 -22.52 14.18 -17.83
C GLY A 266 -21.95 12.78 -17.62
N PHE A 267 -20.95 12.68 -16.75
CA PHE A 267 -20.32 11.40 -16.45
C PHE A 267 -19.67 11.39 -15.05
N THR A 268 -19.40 10.19 -14.56
CA THR A 268 -18.53 9.92 -13.43
C THR A 268 -17.40 9.01 -13.89
N VAL A 269 -16.17 9.32 -13.49
CA VAL A 269 -14.99 8.51 -13.73
C VAL A 269 -14.44 8.01 -12.41
N ILE A 270 -14.07 6.74 -12.35
CA ILE A 270 -13.55 6.07 -11.15
C ILE A 270 -12.31 5.29 -11.57
N LYS A 271 -11.17 5.52 -10.91
CA LYS A 271 -9.99 4.67 -11.06
C LYS A 271 -10.21 3.37 -10.31
N ILE A 272 -10.19 2.25 -11.00
CA ILE A 272 -10.48 0.93 -10.44
C ILE A 272 -9.23 0.10 -10.16
N SER A 273 -8.11 0.41 -10.83
CA SER A 273 -6.82 -0.26 -10.62
C SER A 273 -5.67 0.60 -11.13
N GLU A 274 -4.48 0.33 -10.66
CA GLU A 274 -3.22 0.71 -11.31
C GLU A 274 -3.01 -0.13 -12.59
N THR A 275 -2.15 0.36 -13.51
CA THR A 275 -1.66 -0.40 -14.67
C THR A 275 -0.61 -1.42 -14.26
#